data_4e38c7eff0c207914dd7ef855ea4dd09
#
_entry.id   4e38c7eff0c207914dd7ef855ea4dd09
#
_cell.length_a   1.000
_cell.length_b   1.000
_cell.length_c   1.000
_cell.angle_alpha   90.00
_cell.angle_beta   90.00
_cell.angle_gamma   90.00
#
_symmetry.space_group_name_H-M   'P 1'
#
loop_
_entity.id
_entity.type
_entity.pdbx_description
1 polymer ?
#
loop_
_entity_poly.entity_id
_entity_poly.type
_entity_poly.pdbx_seq_one_letter_code
_entity_poly.pdbx_strand_id
1 'polypeptide(L)'
;MGNGCFHYLYIMTMDNLFLMGFFQKTWEWLDTLDRQLFLLVNGSWTHPWFDTILPIWREANTWLPLYLFLMLLVVINFPSKAISWILTAIITFAISDQVSSSLFKPFFARLRPCNEPELVGMVRLLLPNCGSGYSFTSSHATNHFAFSVFVFLTMGRVLGQWKWVFLFWAASVAYAQVYVGVHYPIDVLCGAILGTLIGWATATIYHQRFQSLTLDSKYSSK
;
A
#
# COMPACT_ATOMS: atom_id res chain seq x y z
N MET A 1 23.64 -27.42 -45.91
CA MET A 1 23.18 -26.19 -45.24
C MET A 1 22.01 -26.51 -44.34
N GLY A 2 22.21 -27.11 -43.16
CA GLY A 2 21.11 -27.56 -42.29
C GLY A 2 21.40 -27.53 -40.80
N ASN A 3 22.66 -27.32 -40.37
CA ASN A 3 23.04 -27.48 -38.95
C ASN A 3 22.94 -26.19 -38.10
N GLY A 4 22.81 -25.03 -38.72
CA GLY A 4 22.79 -23.76 -37.98
C GLY A 4 21.43 -23.46 -37.29
N CYS A 5 20.32 -23.82 -37.92
CA CYS A 5 18.97 -23.49 -37.40
C CYS A 5 18.61 -24.31 -36.17
N PHE A 6 18.99 -25.60 -36.11
CA PHE A 6 18.76 -26.46 -34.94
C PHE A 6 19.64 -26.07 -33.75
N HIS A 7 20.85 -25.56 -34.01
CA HIS A 7 21.73 -25.10 -32.92
C HIS A 7 21.21 -23.81 -32.27
N TYR A 8 20.68 -22.88 -33.06
CA TYR A 8 20.04 -21.64 -32.52
C TYR A 8 18.75 -21.94 -31.73
N LEU A 9 17.91 -22.86 -32.23
CA LEU A 9 16.70 -23.28 -31.51
C LEU A 9 17.03 -23.98 -30.19
N TYR A 10 18.06 -24.82 -30.15
CA TYR A 10 18.49 -25.51 -28.95
C TYR A 10 19.06 -24.54 -27.89
N ILE A 11 19.87 -23.55 -28.31
CA ILE A 11 20.43 -22.54 -27.40
C ILE A 11 19.29 -21.67 -26.84
N MET A 12 18.33 -21.18 -27.66
CA MET A 12 17.18 -20.40 -27.19
C MET A 12 16.32 -21.18 -26.19
N THR A 13 16.15 -22.47 -26.35
CA THR A 13 15.38 -23.30 -25.40
C THR A 13 16.14 -23.54 -24.09
N MET A 14 17.45 -23.71 -24.12
CA MET A 14 18.30 -23.88 -22.94
C MET A 14 18.41 -22.59 -22.12
N ASP A 15 18.56 -21.43 -22.79
CA ASP A 15 18.58 -20.12 -22.15
C ASP A 15 17.25 -19.81 -21.46
N ASN A 16 16.13 -20.15 -22.08
CA ASN A 16 14.81 -20.00 -21.48
C ASN A 16 14.62 -20.93 -20.27
N LEU A 17 15.08 -22.18 -20.33
CA LEU A 17 15.05 -23.11 -19.21
C LEU A 17 15.94 -22.64 -18.04
N PHE A 18 17.12 -22.14 -18.34
CA PHE A 18 18.02 -21.56 -17.33
C PHE A 18 17.42 -20.33 -16.67
N LEU A 19 16.88 -19.40 -17.47
CA LEU A 19 16.19 -18.20 -16.97
C LEU A 19 14.97 -18.58 -16.12
N MET A 20 14.13 -19.51 -16.58
CA MET A 20 12.98 -20.00 -15.80
C MET A 20 13.42 -20.62 -14.47
N GLY A 21 14.47 -21.45 -14.47
CA GLY A 21 15.02 -22.04 -13.25
C GLY A 21 15.61 -20.99 -12.28
N PHE A 22 16.27 -19.97 -12.82
CA PHE A 22 16.77 -18.84 -12.04
C PHE A 22 15.62 -18.03 -11.40
N PHE A 23 14.60 -17.67 -12.19
CA PHE A 23 13.43 -16.96 -11.69
C PHE A 23 12.66 -17.75 -10.65
N GLN A 24 12.49 -19.06 -10.85
CA GLN A 24 11.81 -19.93 -9.89
C GLN A 24 12.58 -19.99 -8.56
N LYS A 25 13.89 -20.23 -8.58
CA LYS A 25 14.70 -20.25 -7.35
C LYS A 25 14.71 -18.91 -6.62
N THR A 26 14.76 -17.80 -7.37
CA THR A 26 14.70 -16.45 -6.80
C THR A 26 13.36 -16.21 -6.13
N TRP A 27 12.26 -16.64 -6.77
CA TRP A 27 10.92 -16.53 -6.21
C TRP A 27 10.76 -17.38 -4.93
N GLU A 28 11.19 -18.63 -4.95
CA GLU A 28 11.17 -19.52 -3.78
C GLU A 28 11.95 -18.93 -2.60
N TRP A 29 13.12 -18.36 -2.87
CA TRP A 29 13.92 -17.67 -1.87
C TRP A 29 13.20 -16.43 -1.30
N LEU A 30 12.62 -15.61 -2.15
CA LEU A 30 11.85 -14.41 -1.74
C LEU A 30 10.62 -14.81 -0.91
N ASP A 31 9.87 -15.83 -1.32
CA ASP A 31 8.71 -16.31 -0.57
C ASP A 31 9.10 -16.88 0.79
N THR A 32 10.21 -17.63 0.85
CA THR A 32 10.76 -18.14 2.11
C THR A 32 11.14 -17.01 3.06
N LEU A 33 11.84 -15.98 2.57
CA LEU A 33 12.21 -14.80 3.36
C LEU A 33 10.98 -14.04 3.84
N ASP A 34 9.98 -13.85 2.98
CA ASP A 34 8.74 -13.16 3.28
C ASP A 34 7.95 -13.86 4.40
N ARG A 35 7.85 -15.20 4.33
CA ARG A 35 7.23 -16.03 5.37
C ARG A 35 8.00 -15.97 6.70
N GLN A 36 9.33 -15.98 6.65
CA GLN A 36 10.16 -15.85 7.86
C GLN A 36 9.99 -14.48 8.53
N LEU A 37 10.02 -13.40 7.73
CA LEU A 37 9.77 -12.05 8.23
C LEU A 37 8.34 -11.90 8.78
N PHE A 38 7.35 -12.51 8.13
CA PHE A 38 5.99 -12.55 8.63
C PHE A 38 5.94 -13.21 10.02
N LEU A 39 6.49 -14.41 10.18
CA LEU A 39 6.50 -15.14 11.46
C LEU A 39 7.27 -14.37 12.55
N LEU A 40 8.32 -13.66 12.18
CA LEU A 40 9.08 -12.82 13.11
C LEU A 40 8.20 -11.67 13.64
N VAL A 41 7.50 -10.96 12.76
CA VAL A 41 6.62 -9.83 13.13
C VAL A 41 5.37 -10.31 13.86
N ASN A 42 4.68 -11.34 13.32
CA ASN A 42 3.41 -11.82 13.86
C ASN A 42 3.57 -12.69 15.11
N GLY A 43 4.66 -13.48 15.19
CA GLY A 43 4.87 -14.46 16.26
C GLY A 43 5.86 -14.05 17.34
N SER A 44 6.97 -13.36 16.98
CA SER A 44 8.07 -13.07 17.89
C SER A 44 8.07 -11.62 18.40
N TRP A 45 7.82 -10.62 17.54
CA TRP A 45 7.80 -9.20 17.92
C TRP A 45 6.44 -8.77 18.43
N THR A 46 5.98 -9.44 19.50
CA THR A 46 4.62 -9.26 20.03
C THR A 46 4.63 -8.51 21.35
N HIS A 47 3.60 -7.70 21.56
CA HIS A 47 3.41 -6.98 22.82
C HIS A 47 1.91 -6.77 23.10
N PRO A 48 1.42 -6.95 24.35
CA PRO A 48 0.00 -6.83 24.69
C PRO A 48 -0.65 -5.51 24.27
N TRP A 49 0.08 -4.39 24.33
CA TRP A 49 -0.40 -3.09 23.83
C TRP A 49 -0.68 -3.10 22.33
N PHE A 50 0.21 -3.71 21.53
CA PHE A 50 0.02 -3.84 20.10
C PHE A 50 -1.11 -4.79 19.75
N ASP A 51 -1.30 -5.85 20.54
CA ASP A 51 -2.41 -6.79 20.38
C ASP A 51 -3.78 -6.10 20.55
N THR A 52 -3.86 -5.08 21.40
CA THR A 52 -5.09 -4.31 21.63
C THR A 52 -5.26 -3.18 20.62
N ILE A 53 -4.18 -2.46 20.29
CA ILE A 53 -4.25 -1.22 19.51
C ILE A 53 -4.28 -1.51 18.00
N LEU A 54 -3.41 -2.40 17.50
CA LEU A 54 -3.22 -2.56 16.04
C LEU A 54 -4.45 -3.13 15.31
N PRO A 55 -5.29 -4.02 15.89
CA PRO A 55 -6.55 -4.42 15.28
C PRO A 55 -7.50 -3.24 15.01
N ILE A 56 -7.54 -2.25 15.93
CA ILE A 56 -8.36 -1.04 15.80
C ILE A 56 -7.67 -0.03 14.86
N TRP A 57 -6.36 0.15 15.03
CA TRP A 57 -5.54 1.10 14.25
C TRP A 57 -5.61 0.89 12.76
N ARG A 58 -5.66 -0.37 12.30
CA ARG A 58 -5.75 -0.73 10.90
C ARG A 58 -7.12 -0.47 10.25
N GLU A 59 -8.18 -0.35 11.06
CA GLU A 59 -9.54 -0.20 10.55
C GLU A 59 -9.74 1.19 9.94
N ALA A 60 -10.31 1.23 8.71
CA ALA A 60 -10.54 2.47 7.98
C ALA A 60 -11.48 3.43 8.75
N ASN A 61 -12.47 2.89 9.46
CA ASN A 61 -13.43 3.69 10.23
C ASN A 61 -12.79 4.43 11.41
N THR A 62 -11.69 3.92 11.96
CA THR A 62 -10.91 4.59 13.01
C THR A 62 -10.40 5.96 12.55
N TRP A 63 -10.19 6.14 11.25
CA TRP A 63 -9.60 7.33 10.66
C TRP A 63 -10.61 8.31 10.07
N LEU A 64 -11.92 8.02 10.18
CA LEU A 64 -12.97 8.96 9.76
C LEU A 64 -12.81 10.37 10.35
N PRO A 65 -12.45 10.54 11.65
CA PRO A 65 -12.21 11.88 12.20
C PRO A 65 -11.06 12.61 11.51
N LEU A 66 -9.97 11.92 11.13
CA LEU A 66 -8.84 12.50 10.40
C LEU A 66 -9.26 12.96 9.00
N TYR A 67 -10.00 12.11 8.27
CA TYR A 67 -10.51 12.48 6.93
C TYR A 67 -11.45 13.68 6.99
N LEU A 68 -12.36 13.70 7.97
CA LEU A 68 -13.26 14.84 8.19
C LEU A 68 -12.49 16.11 8.56
N PHE A 69 -11.49 16.01 9.45
CA PHE A 69 -10.63 17.13 9.81
C PHE A 69 -9.93 17.72 8.59
N LEU A 70 -9.31 16.89 7.73
CA LEU A 70 -8.64 17.35 6.53
C LEU A 70 -9.62 18.00 5.54
N MET A 71 -10.81 17.43 5.38
CA MET A 71 -11.84 17.97 4.53
C MET A 71 -12.27 19.37 5.03
N LEU A 72 -12.55 19.51 6.32
CA LEU A 72 -12.91 20.80 6.93
C LEU A 72 -11.76 21.81 6.83
N LEU A 73 -10.51 21.37 7.07
CA LEU A 73 -9.33 22.23 6.91
C LEU A 73 -9.26 22.84 5.50
N VAL A 74 -9.50 22.01 4.48
CA VAL A 74 -9.47 22.46 3.08
C VAL A 74 -10.67 23.36 2.76
N VAL A 75 -11.87 23.02 3.22
CA VAL A 75 -13.08 23.82 2.98
C VAL A 75 -12.97 25.21 3.59
N ILE A 76 -12.46 25.29 4.81
CA ILE A 76 -12.37 26.58 5.54
C ILE A 76 -11.25 27.45 5.00
N ASN A 77 -10.08 26.88 4.69
CA ASN A 77 -8.90 27.68 4.32
C ASN A 77 -8.74 27.87 2.79
N PHE A 78 -9.37 27.02 1.97
CA PHE A 78 -9.23 27.03 0.50
C PHE A 78 -10.58 26.85 -0.21
N PRO A 79 -11.60 27.67 0.06
CA PRO A 79 -12.97 27.42 -0.41
C PRO A 79 -13.07 27.29 -1.95
N SER A 80 -12.28 28.06 -2.71
CA SER A 80 -12.26 27.99 -4.18
C SER A 80 -11.66 26.71 -4.75
N LYS A 81 -10.83 25.99 -3.97
CA LYS A 81 -10.15 24.75 -4.38
C LYS A 81 -10.70 23.52 -3.65
N ALA A 82 -11.58 23.70 -2.68
CA ALA A 82 -12.05 22.65 -1.80
C ALA A 82 -12.70 21.48 -2.57
N ILE A 83 -13.63 21.78 -3.45
CA ILE A 83 -14.35 20.76 -4.23
C ILE A 83 -13.38 19.97 -5.10
N SER A 84 -12.47 20.62 -5.82
CA SER A 84 -11.49 19.92 -6.69
C SER A 84 -10.54 19.05 -5.88
N TRP A 85 -10.08 19.52 -4.72
CA TRP A 85 -9.20 18.73 -3.85
C TRP A 85 -9.92 17.51 -3.28
N ILE A 86 -11.13 17.68 -2.75
CA ILE A 86 -11.93 16.58 -2.18
C ILE A 86 -12.24 15.52 -3.25
N LEU A 87 -12.71 15.97 -4.42
CA LEU A 87 -13.00 15.05 -5.52
C LEU A 87 -11.76 14.27 -5.97
N THR A 88 -10.60 14.95 -6.08
CA THR A 88 -9.34 14.26 -6.44
C THR A 88 -8.91 13.29 -5.35
N ALA A 89 -9.07 13.61 -4.07
CA ALA A 89 -8.79 12.69 -2.96
C ALA A 89 -9.69 11.45 -3.02
N ILE A 90 -10.99 11.61 -3.28
CA ILE A 90 -11.92 10.48 -3.47
C ILE A 90 -11.53 9.63 -4.68
N ILE A 91 -11.19 10.25 -5.80
CA ILE A 91 -10.72 9.56 -7.01
C ILE A 91 -9.42 8.80 -6.72
N THR A 92 -8.48 9.40 -5.99
CA THR A 92 -7.23 8.74 -5.58
C THR A 92 -7.51 7.45 -4.80
N PHE A 93 -8.41 7.53 -3.81
CA PHE A 93 -8.82 6.37 -3.03
C PHE A 93 -9.53 5.32 -3.91
N ALA A 94 -10.48 5.73 -4.74
CA ALA A 94 -11.22 4.81 -5.62
C ALA A 94 -10.28 4.08 -6.60
N ILE A 95 -9.33 4.77 -7.22
CA ILE A 95 -8.34 4.15 -8.12
C ILE A 95 -7.47 3.17 -7.33
N SER A 96 -6.94 3.56 -6.17
CA SER A 96 -6.05 2.71 -5.38
C SER A 96 -6.75 1.45 -4.90
N ASP A 97 -8.01 1.55 -4.47
CA ASP A 97 -8.80 0.42 -4.05
C ASP A 97 -9.13 -0.52 -5.22
N GLN A 98 -9.62 0.01 -6.34
CA GLN A 98 -9.95 -0.79 -7.52
C GLN A 98 -8.72 -1.48 -8.12
N VAL A 99 -7.60 -0.80 -8.26
CA VAL A 99 -6.37 -1.39 -8.80
C VAL A 99 -5.88 -2.50 -7.89
N SER A 100 -5.84 -2.29 -6.58
CA SER A 100 -5.36 -3.32 -5.64
C SER A 100 -6.33 -4.50 -5.51
N SER A 101 -7.63 -4.24 -5.40
CA SER A 101 -8.63 -5.28 -5.08
C SER A 101 -9.13 -6.02 -6.31
N SER A 102 -9.36 -5.32 -7.44
CA SER A 102 -10.00 -5.89 -8.62
C SER A 102 -9.01 -6.33 -9.71
N LEU A 103 -7.78 -5.76 -9.72
CA LEU A 103 -6.77 -6.12 -10.71
C LEU A 103 -5.70 -7.04 -10.10
N PHE A 104 -4.98 -6.59 -9.06
CA PHE A 104 -3.84 -7.32 -8.52
C PHE A 104 -4.26 -8.58 -7.75
N LYS A 105 -5.26 -8.52 -6.89
CA LYS A 105 -5.66 -9.68 -6.08
C LYS A 105 -6.09 -10.89 -6.91
N PRO A 106 -7.00 -10.77 -7.89
CA PRO A 106 -7.37 -11.92 -8.73
C PRO A 106 -6.22 -12.42 -9.61
N PHE A 107 -5.33 -11.50 -10.05
CA PHE A 107 -4.21 -11.86 -10.93
C PHE A 107 -3.17 -12.74 -10.23
N PHE A 108 -2.79 -12.39 -8.99
CA PHE A 108 -1.78 -13.15 -8.23
C PHE A 108 -2.36 -14.30 -7.43
N ALA A 109 -3.63 -14.22 -7.04
CA ALA A 109 -4.37 -15.22 -6.28
C ALA A 109 -3.62 -15.77 -5.04
N ARG A 110 -2.74 -14.96 -4.41
CA ARG A 110 -1.93 -15.36 -3.25
C ARG A 110 -2.82 -15.53 -2.03
N LEU A 111 -2.72 -16.67 -1.34
CA LEU A 111 -3.43 -16.90 -0.09
C LEU A 111 -2.91 -15.97 1.01
N ARG A 112 -3.78 -15.63 1.96
CA ARG A 112 -3.37 -14.89 3.16
C ARG A 112 -2.64 -15.81 4.13
N PRO A 113 -1.72 -15.26 4.98
CA PRO A 113 -1.03 -16.07 5.99
C PRO A 113 -1.97 -16.94 6.83
N CYS A 114 -3.10 -16.36 7.25
CA CYS A 114 -4.12 -17.04 8.06
C CYS A 114 -4.94 -18.10 7.31
N ASN A 115 -4.86 -18.16 5.97
CA ASN A 115 -5.49 -19.18 5.12
C ASN A 115 -4.46 -20.11 4.44
N GLU A 116 -3.16 -19.91 4.73
CA GLU A 116 -2.09 -20.69 4.13
C GLU A 116 -1.94 -22.02 4.87
N PRO A 117 -2.16 -23.18 4.18
CA PRO A 117 -2.11 -24.50 4.83
C PRO A 117 -0.78 -24.80 5.54
N GLU A 118 0.33 -24.30 4.99
CA GLU A 118 1.67 -24.51 5.55
C GLU A 118 1.93 -23.71 6.84
N LEU A 119 1.09 -22.70 7.12
CA LEU A 119 1.21 -21.83 8.30
C LEU A 119 0.14 -22.12 9.35
N VAL A 120 -0.67 -23.16 9.18
CA VAL A 120 -1.71 -23.56 10.15
C VAL A 120 -1.08 -23.80 11.53
N GLY A 121 -1.64 -23.17 12.56
CA GLY A 121 -1.14 -23.25 13.94
C GLY A 121 0.06 -22.36 14.24
N MET A 122 0.66 -21.71 13.23
CA MET A 122 1.79 -20.79 13.42
C MET A 122 1.36 -19.31 13.41
N VAL A 123 0.24 -19.01 12.74
CA VAL A 123 -0.26 -17.63 12.58
C VAL A 123 -1.07 -17.22 13.79
N ARG A 124 -0.72 -16.07 14.36
CA ARG A 124 -1.50 -15.36 15.37
C ARG A 124 -2.49 -14.42 14.69
N LEU A 125 -3.73 -14.86 14.49
CA LEU A 125 -4.79 -14.02 13.92
C LEU A 125 -5.45 -13.21 15.05
N LEU A 126 -5.26 -11.88 15.04
CA LEU A 126 -5.83 -10.96 16.03
C LEU A 126 -7.18 -10.36 15.61
N LEU A 127 -7.81 -10.95 14.61
CA LEU A 127 -9.09 -10.51 14.04
C LEU A 127 -10.13 -11.64 14.16
N PRO A 128 -11.44 -11.30 14.15
CA PRO A 128 -12.49 -12.32 14.21
C PRO A 128 -12.45 -13.34 13.06
N ASN A 129 -11.90 -12.93 11.90
CA ASN A 129 -11.73 -13.80 10.72
C ASN A 129 -10.58 -13.28 9.84
N CYS A 130 -10.09 -14.15 8.95
CA CYS A 130 -9.02 -13.85 8.03
C CYS A 130 -9.41 -12.82 6.92
N GLY A 131 -10.70 -12.50 6.80
CA GLY A 131 -11.23 -11.70 5.71
C GLY A 131 -11.35 -12.49 4.40
N SER A 132 -12.16 -11.98 3.48
CA SER A 132 -12.35 -12.57 2.17
C SER A 132 -11.25 -12.15 1.17
N GLY A 133 -11.07 -12.96 0.11
CA GLY A 133 -10.19 -12.67 -1.01
C GLY A 133 -8.71 -12.91 -0.74
N TYR A 134 -7.89 -12.52 -1.72
CA TYR A 134 -6.47 -12.79 -1.78
C TYR A 134 -5.61 -11.77 -1.00
N SER A 135 -4.36 -12.12 -0.76
CA SER A 135 -3.41 -11.34 0.03
C SER A 135 -2.73 -10.22 -0.77
N PHE A 136 -2.23 -10.53 -1.97
CA PHE A 136 -1.40 -9.62 -2.77
C PHE A 136 -2.23 -8.77 -3.74
N THR A 137 -2.09 -7.44 -3.76
CA THR A 137 -1.39 -6.59 -2.81
C THR A 137 -2.29 -6.22 -1.63
N SER A 138 -1.71 -5.69 -0.54
CA SER A 138 -2.51 -5.17 0.57
C SER A 138 -3.26 -3.89 0.18
N SER A 139 -4.60 -3.96 0.06
CA SER A 139 -5.43 -2.78 -0.23
C SER A 139 -5.33 -1.71 0.85
N HIS A 140 -5.20 -2.09 2.12
CA HIS A 140 -4.97 -1.13 3.21
C HIS A 140 -3.67 -0.36 3.00
N ALA A 141 -2.56 -1.05 2.72
CA ALA A 141 -1.30 -0.36 2.43
C ALA A 141 -1.42 0.53 1.19
N THR A 142 -2.01 0.02 0.09
CA THR A 142 -2.19 0.78 -1.15
C THR A 142 -3.00 2.06 -0.91
N ASN A 143 -4.15 1.96 -0.24
CA ASN A 143 -5.05 3.09 -0.02
C ASN A 143 -4.45 4.14 0.91
N HIS A 144 -3.81 3.71 2.01
CA HIS A 144 -3.21 4.65 2.96
C HIS A 144 -1.98 5.35 2.37
N PHE A 145 -1.14 4.66 1.62
CA PHE A 145 0.00 5.30 0.94
C PHE A 145 -0.46 6.21 -0.19
N ALA A 146 -1.47 5.83 -1.00
CA ALA A 146 -2.01 6.69 -2.04
C ALA A 146 -2.55 8.01 -1.48
N PHE A 147 -3.37 7.92 -0.44
CA PHE A 147 -3.92 9.09 0.22
C PHE A 147 -2.83 9.93 0.92
N SER A 148 -1.92 9.29 1.65
CA SER A 148 -0.84 10.00 2.35
C SER A 148 0.09 10.75 1.40
N VAL A 149 0.48 10.14 0.29
CA VAL A 149 1.32 10.79 -0.73
C VAL A 149 0.56 11.91 -1.43
N PHE A 150 -0.72 11.73 -1.73
CA PHE A 150 -1.58 12.79 -2.27
C PHE A 150 -1.63 14.00 -1.31
N VAL A 151 -1.90 13.78 -0.02
CA VAL A 151 -1.90 14.84 1.01
C VAL A 151 -0.51 15.47 1.14
N PHE A 152 0.55 14.66 1.22
CA PHE A 152 1.93 15.11 1.33
C PHE A 152 2.32 16.08 0.21
N LEU A 153 1.94 15.79 -1.02
CA LEU A 153 2.29 16.60 -2.18
C LEU A 153 1.37 17.82 -2.31
N THR A 154 0.06 17.65 -2.14
CA THR A 154 -0.90 18.74 -2.37
C THR A 154 -0.99 19.74 -1.22
N MET A 155 -0.82 19.27 0.02
CA MET A 155 -0.89 20.08 1.24
C MET A 155 0.48 20.34 1.90
N GLY A 156 1.57 19.84 1.33
CA GLY A 156 2.89 19.88 1.97
C GLY A 156 3.39 21.26 2.34
N ARG A 157 3.00 22.32 1.58
CA ARG A 157 3.33 23.73 1.89
C ARG A 157 2.52 24.25 3.08
N VAL A 158 1.30 23.80 3.26
CA VAL A 158 0.40 24.17 4.36
C VAL A 158 0.81 23.44 5.64
N LEU A 159 1.10 22.15 5.54
CA LEU A 159 1.42 21.30 6.67
C LEU A 159 2.87 21.43 7.18
N GLY A 160 3.78 21.99 6.35
CA GLY A 160 5.20 22.07 6.72
C GLY A 160 5.80 20.71 7.06
N GLN A 161 6.39 20.59 8.26
CA GLN A 161 6.99 19.33 8.73
C GLN A 161 5.93 18.26 9.07
N TRP A 162 4.70 18.65 9.39
CA TRP A 162 3.64 17.71 9.74
C TRP A 162 3.19 16.80 8.59
N LYS A 163 3.56 17.13 7.35
CA LYS A 163 3.31 16.25 6.19
C LYS A 163 3.89 14.84 6.34
N TRP A 164 5.02 14.69 7.06
CA TRP A 164 5.67 13.39 7.28
C TRP A 164 4.87 12.46 8.19
N VAL A 165 4.00 13.00 9.04
CA VAL A 165 3.12 12.22 9.90
C VAL A 165 2.18 11.33 9.08
N PHE A 166 1.75 11.78 7.90
CA PHE A 166 0.90 10.99 7.00
C PHE A 166 1.61 9.76 6.45
N LEU A 167 2.88 9.88 6.07
CA LEU A 167 3.66 8.73 5.58
C LEU A 167 3.95 7.74 6.72
N PHE A 168 4.27 8.26 7.91
CA PHE A 168 4.45 7.42 9.10
C PHE A 168 3.15 6.69 9.47
N TRP A 169 2.01 7.37 9.40
CA TRP A 169 0.69 6.78 9.63
C TRP A 169 0.40 5.66 8.61
N ALA A 170 0.62 5.89 7.31
CA ALA A 170 0.44 4.86 6.30
C ALA A 170 1.34 3.63 6.56
N ALA A 171 2.61 3.87 6.92
CA ALA A 171 3.55 2.80 7.27
C ALA A 171 3.11 2.01 8.51
N SER A 172 2.58 2.70 9.55
CA SER A 172 2.09 2.05 10.76
C SER A 172 0.84 1.19 10.49
N VAL A 173 -0.07 1.64 9.61
CA VAL A 173 -1.22 0.83 9.17
C VAL A 173 -0.76 -0.38 8.34
N ALA A 174 0.23 -0.19 7.45
CA ALA A 174 0.83 -1.28 6.69
C ALA A 174 1.49 -2.34 7.60
N TYR A 175 2.26 -1.90 8.60
CA TYR A 175 2.82 -2.78 9.63
C TYR A 175 1.73 -3.54 10.39
N ALA A 176 0.64 -2.86 10.77
CA ALA A 176 -0.47 -3.48 11.47
C ALA A 176 -1.10 -4.64 10.68
N GLN A 177 -1.13 -4.59 9.33
CA GLN A 177 -1.65 -5.69 8.50
C GLN A 177 -0.82 -6.98 8.63
N VAL A 178 0.50 -6.86 8.74
CA VAL A 178 1.41 -7.99 8.97
C VAL A 178 1.25 -8.50 10.40
N TYR A 179 1.26 -7.58 11.37
CA TYR A 179 1.18 -7.89 12.78
C TYR A 179 -0.09 -8.66 13.16
N VAL A 180 -1.26 -8.27 12.62
CA VAL A 180 -2.53 -8.95 12.93
C VAL A 180 -2.73 -10.28 12.17
N GLY A 181 -1.81 -10.66 11.26
CA GLY A 181 -1.79 -11.99 10.63
C GLY A 181 -2.51 -12.10 9.29
N VAL A 182 -2.82 -11.00 8.58
CA VAL A 182 -3.63 -11.04 7.34
C VAL A 182 -2.87 -10.75 6.05
N HIS A 183 -1.63 -10.24 6.14
CA HIS A 183 -0.77 -9.94 4.99
C HIS A 183 0.69 -10.29 5.27
N TYR A 184 1.40 -10.69 4.23
CA TYR A 184 2.85 -10.82 4.28
C TYR A 184 3.55 -9.46 4.12
N PRO A 185 4.82 -9.31 4.56
CA PRO A 185 5.60 -8.09 4.37
C PRO A 185 5.68 -7.62 2.91
N ILE A 186 5.87 -8.53 1.94
CA ILE A 186 5.90 -8.19 0.51
C ILE A 186 4.55 -7.64 0.04
N ASP A 187 3.40 -8.15 0.53
CA ASP A 187 2.09 -7.64 0.15
C ASP A 187 1.92 -6.16 0.52
N VAL A 188 2.37 -5.79 1.71
CA VAL A 188 2.27 -4.40 2.19
C VAL A 188 3.32 -3.50 1.54
N LEU A 189 4.52 -4.01 1.27
CA LEU A 189 5.56 -3.26 0.57
C LEU A 189 5.14 -2.94 -0.87
N CYS A 190 4.69 -3.94 -1.62
CA CYS A 190 4.17 -3.73 -2.98
C CYS A 190 2.93 -2.84 -2.99
N GLY A 191 2.04 -3.00 -2.01
CA GLY A 191 0.89 -2.11 -1.83
C GLY A 191 1.32 -0.66 -1.55
N ALA A 192 2.34 -0.45 -0.71
CA ALA A 192 2.89 0.88 -0.43
C ALA A 192 3.50 1.53 -1.68
N ILE A 193 4.25 0.77 -2.48
CA ILE A 193 4.83 1.26 -3.74
C ILE A 193 3.70 1.62 -4.72
N LEU A 194 2.73 0.73 -4.93
CA LEU A 194 1.59 0.97 -5.80
C LEU A 194 0.80 2.21 -5.37
N GLY A 195 0.48 2.31 -4.07
CA GLY A 195 -0.21 3.46 -3.50
C GLY A 195 0.58 4.76 -3.68
N THR A 196 1.90 4.73 -3.46
CA THR A 196 2.78 5.89 -3.69
C THR A 196 2.72 6.36 -5.14
N LEU A 197 2.78 5.45 -6.10
CA LEU A 197 2.70 5.80 -7.53
C LEU A 197 1.34 6.41 -7.89
N ILE A 198 0.24 5.86 -7.37
CA ILE A 198 -1.11 6.38 -7.62
C ILE A 198 -1.26 7.76 -6.97
N GLY A 199 -0.87 7.92 -5.71
CA GLY A 199 -0.94 9.20 -4.99
C GLY A 199 -0.08 10.28 -5.64
N TRP A 200 1.11 9.93 -6.12
CA TRP A 200 1.98 10.83 -6.87
C TRP A 200 1.34 11.25 -8.21
N ALA A 201 0.80 10.31 -8.97
CA ALA A 201 0.17 10.60 -10.26
C ALA A 201 -1.05 11.52 -10.10
N THR A 202 -1.94 11.21 -9.15
CA THR A 202 -3.14 12.02 -8.90
C THR A 202 -2.80 13.42 -8.34
N ALA A 203 -1.79 13.53 -7.46
CA ALA A 203 -1.30 14.83 -7.00
C ALA A 203 -0.67 15.65 -8.13
N THR A 204 0.06 15.02 -9.04
CA THR A 204 0.64 15.69 -10.22
C THR A 204 -0.46 16.24 -11.13
N ILE A 205 -1.49 15.43 -11.42
CA ILE A 205 -2.66 15.86 -12.20
C ILE A 205 -3.38 17.02 -11.49
N TYR A 206 -3.56 16.92 -10.17
CA TYR A 206 -4.16 17.99 -9.38
C TYR A 206 -3.39 19.31 -9.52
N HIS A 207 -2.06 19.29 -9.38
CA HIS A 207 -1.22 20.49 -9.53
C HIS A 207 -1.27 21.10 -10.93
N GLN A 208 -1.30 20.26 -11.97
CA GLN A 208 -1.40 20.74 -13.34
C GLN A 208 -2.75 21.41 -13.67
N ARG A 209 -3.84 20.96 -13.02
CA ARG A 209 -5.19 21.42 -13.32
C ARG A 209 -5.70 22.52 -12.39
N PHE A 210 -5.34 22.48 -11.11
CA PHE A 210 -5.97 23.28 -10.05
C PHE A 210 -5.00 24.14 -9.24
N GLN A 211 -3.70 24.07 -9.50
CA GLN A 211 -2.62 24.71 -8.74
C GLN A 211 -2.51 24.20 -7.28
N SER A 212 -1.33 24.40 -6.67
CA SER A 212 -1.07 23.99 -5.28
C SER A 212 -1.93 24.76 -4.27
N LEU A 213 -2.24 24.10 -3.16
CA LEU A 213 -2.78 24.77 -1.98
C LEU A 213 -1.66 25.59 -1.33
N THR A 214 -1.84 26.90 -1.28
CA THR A 214 -0.92 27.83 -0.61
C THR A 214 -1.76 28.79 0.24
N LEU A 215 -1.33 29.01 1.49
CA LEU A 215 -1.90 30.09 2.30
C LEU A 215 -1.52 31.42 1.64
N ASP A 216 -2.51 32.20 1.22
CA ASP A 216 -2.28 33.52 0.66
C ASP A 216 -1.55 34.37 1.71
N SER A 217 -0.55 35.15 1.28
CA SER A 217 0.28 36.00 2.11
C SER A 217 -0.48 37.13 2.84
N LYS A 218 -1.80 37.19 2.72
CA LYS A 218 -2.66 38.13 3.45
C LYS A 218 -2.61 38.01 4.98
N TYR A 219 -2.09 36.91 5.51
CA TYR A 219 -1.91 36.72 6.96
C TYR A 219 -0.49 36.92 7.47
N SER A 220 0.47 37.27 6.60
CA SER A 220 1.87 37.50 6.99
C SER A 220 2.18 38.97 7.37
N SER A 221 1.19 39.84 7.42
CA SER A 221 1.37 41.24 7.78
C SER A 221 0.35 41.71 8.86
N LYS A 222 0.39 41.02 10.00
CA LYS A 222 -0.14 41.60 11.25
C LYS A 222 0.78 41.20 12.39
#